data_91f9c6d9f97288c06d4da439fedb6d13
#
_entry.id   91f9c6d9f97288c06d4da439fedb6d13
#
_cell.length_a   1.000
_cell.length_b   1.000
_cell.length_c   1.000
_cell.angle_alpha   90.00
_cell.angle_beta   90.00
_cell.angle_gamma   90.00
#
_symmetry.space_group_name_H-M   'P 1'
#
loop_
_entity.id
_entity.type
_entity.pdbx_description
1 polymer ?
#
loop_
_entity_poly.entity_id
_entity_poly.type
_entity_poly.pdbx_seq_one_letter_code
_entity_poly.pdbx_strand_id
1 'polypeptide(L)'
;SNAAEGLKFYLVPDMQQIEQVGLFHIITNAMSQAFFTLSLGIGAMLIFGSYLNGGKSLLGEAVSIAALDTFVAITAGLIIFPACFSYNVQPDSGPKLIFMTLPHIFTSMKGGRIFGSFFFLFLFFAALSTIIAVFENIMCCFSEIFGVSRKQSAIINCILVILGSLPCALGYNVWSGFQPLGAGSTVLDLEDF
;
A
#
# COMPACT_ATOMS: atom_id res chain seq x y z
N SER A 1 -24.13 -18.44 -0.38
CA SER A 1 -23.96 -17.17 -1.09
C SER A 1 -22.46 -16.97 -1.31
N ASN A 2 -22.05 -16.54 -2.48
CA ASN A 2 -20.64 -16.37 -2.86
C ASN A 2 -19.86 -15.46 -1.88
N ALA A 3 -20.56 -14.54 -1.18
CA ALA A 3 -19.95 -13.71 -0.14
C ALA A 3 -19.39 -14.52 1.05
N ALA A 4 -20.06 -15.62 1.42
CA ALA A 4 -19.56 -16.50 2.48
C ALA A 4 -18.29 -17.26 2.07
N GLU A 5 -18.16 -17.58 0.79
CA GLU A 5 -16.94 -18.16 0.22
C GLU A 5 -15.78 -17.17 0.26
N GLY A 6 -16.05 -15.90 -0.05
CA GLY A 6 -15.04 -14.83 0.06
C GLY A 6 -14.57 -14.62 1.51
N LEU A 7 -15.46 -14.68 2.49
CA LEU A 7 -15.09 -14.63 3.90
C LEU A 7 -14.27 -15.86 4.32
N LYS A 8 -14.67 -17.04 3.87
CA LYS A 8 -13.92 -18.26 4.13
C LYS A 8 -12.53 -18.22 3.53
N PHE A 9 -12.42 -17.75 2.29
CA PHE A 9 -11.13 -17.56 1.60
C PHE A 9 -10.19 -16.64 2.37
N TYR A 10 -10.71 -15.56 2.95
CA TYR A 10 -9.90 -14.59 3.68
C TYR A 10 -9.53 -15.03 5.10
N LEU A 11 -10.47 -15.64 5.84
CA LEU A 11 -10.31 -15.91 7.28
C LEU A 11 -9.84 -17.33 7.60
N VAL A 12 -10.08 -18.29 6.70
CA VAL A 12 -9.74 -19.68 6.96
C VAL A 12 -8.44 -20.03 6.24
N PRO A 13 -7.37 -20.33 6.98
CA PRO A 13 -6.10 -20.72 6.38
C PRO A 13 -6.25 -22.07 5.66
N ASP A 14 -5.69 -22.16 4.47
CA ASP A 14 -5.59 -23.40 3.70
C ASP A 14 -4.37 -24.19 4.17
N MET A 15 -4.62 -25.26 4.94
CA MET A 15 -3.55 -26.11 5.49
C MET A 15 -2.71 -26.79 4.40
N GLN A 16 -3.30 -27.09 3.23
CA GLN A 16 -2.56 -27.73 2.14
C GLN A 16 -1.56 -26.73 1.51
N GLN A 17 -1.97 -25.47 1.35
CA GLN A 17 -1.06 -24.43 0.88
C GLN A 17 0.04 -24.11 1.90
N ILE A 18 -0.27 -24.13 3.19
CA ILE A 18 0.71 -23.93 4.26
C ILE A 18 1.79 -25.00 4.23
N GLU A 19 1.42 -26.27 4.02
CA GLU A 19 2.39 -27.37 3.89
C GLU A 19 3.24 -27.26 2.64
N GLN A 20 2.68 -26.83 1.52
CA GLN A 20 3.41 -26.68 0.25
C GLN A 20 4.39 -25.51 0.26
N VAL A 21 3.99 -24.38 0.80
CA VAL A 21 4.81 -23.15 0.84
C VAL A 21 5.84 -23.20 1.97
N GLY A 22 5.53 -23.88 3.06
CA GLY A 22 6.35 -23.98 4.25
C GLY A 22 6.13 -22.81 5.22
N LEU A 23 5.96 -23.16 6.50
CA LEU A 23 5.65 -22.19 7.56
C LEU A 23 6.72 -21.08 7.68
N PHE A 24 7.97 -21.41 7.50
CA PHE A 24 9.06 -20.42 7.56
C PHE A 24 8.91 -19.35 6.48
N HIS A 25 8.57 -19.74 5.26
CA HIS A 25 8.37 -18.79 4.15
C HIS A 25 7.15 -17.88 4.37
N ILE A 26 6.07 -18.44 4.93
CA ILE A 26 4.88 -17.66 5.29
C ILE A 26 5.21 -16.61 6.36
N ILE A 27 5.93 -17.01 7.42
CA ILE A 27 6.34 -16.09 8.50
C ILE A 27 7.25 -14.98 7.94
N THR A 28 8.22 -15.34 7.09
CA THR A 28 9.14 -14.36 6.50
C THR A 28 8.39 -13.34 5.64
N ASN A 29 7.46 -13.79 4.81
CA ASN A 29 6.64 -12.91 3.98
C ASN A 29 5.73 -12.02 4.83
N ALA A 30 5.12 -12.56 5.88
CA ALA A 30 4.29 -11.76 6.80
C ALA A 30 5.12 -10.70 7.53
N MET A 31 6.33 -11.04 7.97
CA MET A 31 7.26 -10.08 8.57
C MET A 31 7.66 -8.99 7.57
N SER A 32 8.03 -9.37 6.34
CA SER A 32 8.37 -8.42 5.28
C SER A 32 7.23 -7.45 5.01
N GLN A 33 6.00 -7.95 4.92
CA GLN A 33 4.81 -7.13 4.75
C GLN A 33 4.58 -6.17 5.93
N ALA A 34 4.77 -6.62 7.17
CA ALA A 34 4.64 -5.79 8.36
C ALA A 34 5.72 -4.67 8.39
N PHE A 35 6.95 -4.98 8.00
CA PHE A 35 8.01 -3.98 7.85
C PHE A 35 7.67 -2.93 6.79
N PHE A 36 7.06 -3.35 5.69
CA PHE A 36 6.66 -2.47 4.60
C PHE A 36 5.51 -1.54 5.02
N THR A 37 4.41 -2.09 5.57
CA THR A 37 3.23 -1.29 5.95
C THR A 37 3.53 -0.29 7.06
N LEU A 38 4.36 -0.66 8.04
CA LEU A 38 4.77 0.21 9.13
C LEU A 38 5.94 1.14 8.75
N SER A 39 6.41 1.10 7.50
CA SER A 39 7.51 1.93 7.00
C SER A 39 8.79 1.88 7.85
N LEU A 40 9.08 0.71 8.44
CA LEU A 40 10.23 0.55 9.33
C LEU A 40 11.57 0.62 8.58
N GLY A 41 11.61 0.07 7.34
CA GLY A 41 12.82 0.00 6.54
C GLY A 41 13.38 1.36 6.10
N ILE A 42 12.52 2.33 5.88
CA ILE A 42 12.91 3.68 5.41
C ILE A 42 13.20 4.67 6.55
N GLY A 43 13.09 4.25 7.80
CA GLY A 43 13.38 5.11 8.95
C GLY A 43 12.34 6.20 9.22
N ALA A 44 11.17 6.20 8.55
CA ALA A 44 10.14 7.21 8.76
C ALA A 44 9.67 7.30 10.21
N MET A 45 9.58 6.16 10.90
CA MET A 45 9.21 6.11 12.31
C MET A 45 10.24 6.78 13.23
N LEU A 46 11.53 6.80 12.87
CA LEU A 46 12.56 7.52 13.63
C LEU A 46 12.35 9.03 13.55
N ILE A 47 12.02 9.55 12.36
CA ILE A 47 11.77 10.97 12.17
C ILE A 47 10.48 11.39 12.88
N PHE A 48 9.39 10.63 12.76
CA PHE A 48 8.17 10.91 13.52
C PHE A 48 8.39 10.81 15.03
N GLY A 49 9.19 9.84 15.48
CA GLY A 49 9.59 9.73 16.88
C GLY A 49 10.34 10.96 17.40
N SER A 50 11.13 11.63 16.55
CA SER A 50 11.85 12.86 16.91
C SER A 50 10.92 14.07 17.13
N TYR A 51 9.73 14.05 16.56
CA TYR A 51 8.72 15.12 16.74
C TYR A 51 7.79 14.89 17.94
N LEU A 52 7.88 13.72 18.58
CA LEU A 52 7.08 13.44 19.76
C LEU A 52 7.55 14.28 20.97
N ASN A 53 6.59 14.91 21.63
CA ASN A 53 6.87 15.61 22.89
C ASN A 53 7.25 14.62 24.00
N GLY A 54 8.23 14.98 24.84
CA GLY A 54 8.82 14.10 25.88
C GLY A 54 7.87 13.55 26.97
N GLY A 55 6.56 13.86 26.89
CA GLY A 55 5.55 13.31 27.79
C GLY A 55 4.79 12.09 27.25
N LYS A 56 5.05 11.65 26.01
CA LYS A 56 4.37 10.50 25.42
C LYS A 56 5.25 9.25 25.47
N SER A 57 4.63 8.10 25.72
CA SER A 57 5.30 6.81 25.70
C SER A 57 5.47 6.34 24.25
N LEU A 58 6.72 6.18 23.80
CA LEU A 58 7.04 5.63 22.48
C LEU A 58 6.41 4.25 22.26
N LEU A 59 6.43 3.40 23.27
CA LEU A 59 5.80 2.08 23.18
C LEU A 59 4.29 2.17 23.00
N GLY A 60 3.63 3.09 23.73
CA GLY A 60 2.18 3.29 23.60
C GLY A 60 1.78 3.77 22.20
N GLU A 61 2.53 4.69 21.63
CA GLU A 61 2.29 5.17 20.25
C GLU A 61 2.57 4.05 19.23
N ALA A 62 3.65 3.29 19.37
CA ALA A 62 3.97 2.18 18.49
C ALA A 62 2.88 1.09 18.50
N VAL A 63 2.38 0.71 19.67
CA VAL A 63 1.28 -0.26 19.80
C VAL A 63 0.00 0.28 19.19
N SER A 64 -0.31 1.57 19.38
CA SER A 64 -1.50 2.20 18.80
C SER A 64 -1.43 2.22 17.27
N ILE A 65 -0.29 2.56 16.70
CA ILE A 65 -0.08 2.54 15.24
C ILE A 65 -0.25 1.12 14.68
N ALA A 66 0.42 0.14 15.28
CA ALA A 66 0.31 -1.25 14.84
C ALA A 66 -1.11 -1.80 14.96
N ALA A 67 -1.83 -1.45 16.03
CA ALA A 67 -3.22 -1.88 16.23
C ALA A 67 -4.16 -1.25 15.21
N LEU A 68 -4.00 0.04 14.91
CA LEU A 68 -4.81 0.74 13.90
C LEU A 68 -4.52 0.22 12.48
N ASP A 69 -3.26 0.02 12.12
CA ASP A 69 -2.86 -0.55 10.84
C ASP A 69 -3.47 -1.93 10.63
N THR A 70 -3.32 -2.82 11.62
CA THR A 70 -3.92 -4.16 11.60
C THR A 70 -5.45 -4.11 11.51
N PHE A 71 -6.10 -3.22 12.26
CA PHE A 71 -7.56 -3.07 12.23
C PHE A 71 -8.06 -2.63 10.85
N VAL A 72 -7.39 -1.66 10.22
CA VAL A 72 -7.75 -1.19 8.87
C VAL A 72 -7.52 -2.29 7.84
N ALA A 73 -6.40 -3.01 7.91
CA ALA A 73 -6.09 -4.11 7.00
C ALA A 73 -7.13 -5.23 7.07
N ILE A 74 -7.49 -5.68 8.28
CA ILE A 74 -8.51 -6.70 8.49
C ILE A 74 -9.87 -6.21 7.96
N THR A 75 -10.26 -4.99 8.29
CA THR A 75 -11.56 -4.43 7.86
C THR A 75 -11.64 -4.31 6.34
N ALA A 76 -10.57 -3.84 5.70
CA ALA A 76 -10.49 -3.76 4.24
C ALA A 76 -10.64 -5.14 3.59
N GLY A 77 -9.95 -6.15 4.10
CA GLY A 77 -10.09 -7.52 3.61
C GLY A 77 -11.50 -8.09 3.77
N LEU A 78 -12.15 -7.85 4.92
CA LEU A 78 -13.53 -8.26 5.17
C LEU A 78 -14.55 -7.62 4.21
N ILE A 79 -14.24 -6.49 3.62
CA ILE A 79 -15.10 -5.81 2.64
C ILE A 79 -14.76 -6.29 1.21
N ILE A 80 -13.49 -6.30 0.86
CA ILE A 80 -13.03 -6.52 -0.52
C ILE A 80 -13.26 -7.96 -0.97
N PHE A 81 -12.82 -8.97 -0.18
CA PHE A 81 -12.92 -10.36 -0.61
C PHE A 81 -14.37 -10.84 -0.80
N PRO A 82 -15.31 -10.61 0.14
CA PRO A 82 -16.69 -10.96 -0.11
C PRO A 82 -17.32 -10.23 -1.29
N ALA A 83 -16.92 -8.99 -1.54
CA ALA A 83 -17.38 -8.24 -2.70
C ALA A 83 -16.88 -8.89 -4.00
N CYS A 84 -15.59 -9.21 -4.13
CA CYS A 84 -15.04 -9.88 -5.30
C CYS A 84 -15.78 -11.20 -5.61
N PHE A 85 -15.94 -12.05 -4.60
CA PHE A 85 -16.66 -13.33 -4.77
C PHE A 85 -18.15 -13.16 -5.08
N SER A 86 -18.82 -12.15 -4.54
CA SER A 86 -20.23 -11.87 -4.83
C SER A 86 -20.48 -11.46 -6.28
N TYR A 87 -19.48 -10.82 -6.90
CA TYR A 87 -19.56 -10.38 -8.29
C TYR A 87 -18.80 -11.30 -9.26
N ASN A 88 -18.39 -12.49 -8.80
CA ASN A 88 -17.61 -13.48 -9.57
C ASN A 88 -16.36 -12.89 -10.22
N VAL A 89 -15.69 -11.98 -9.51
CA VAL A 89 -14.43 -11.37 -9.95
C VAL A 89 -13.30 -12.00 -9.13
N GLN A 90 -12.24 -12.44 -9.82
CA GLN A 90 -11.05 -12.96 -9.14
C GLN A 90 -10.37 -11.84 -8.35
N PRO A 91 -10.01 -12.08 -7.09
CA PRO A 91 -9.26 -11.11 -6.30
C PRO A 91 -7.81 -11.08 -6.78
N ASP A 92 -7.53 -10.23 -7.78
CA ASP A 92 -6.16 -9.97 -8.22
C ASP A 92 -5.34 -9.29 -7.11
N SER A 93 -4.03 -9.39 -7.22
CA SER A 93 -3.11 -8.70 -6.31
C SER A 93 -2.65 -7.35 -6.88
N GLY A 94 -2.25 -6.46 -5.98
CA GLY A 94 -1.63 -5.19 -6.33
C GLY A 94 -2.57 -4.15 -6.94
N PRO A 95 -2.04 -3.25 -7.78
CA PRO A 95 -2.79 -2.13 -8.36
C PRO A 95 -4.01 -2.54 -9.18
N LYS A 96 -3.99 -3.72 -9.81
CA LYS A 96 -5.12 -4.24 -10.59
C LYS A 96 -6.38 -4.38 -9.75
N LEU A 97 -6.26 -4.84 -8.50
CA LEU A 97 -7.39 -4.96 -7.60
C LEU A 97 -8.08 -3.61 -7.38
N ILE A 98 -7.30 -2.57 -7.14
CA ILE A 98 -7.81 -1.23 -6.80
C ILE A 98 -8.35 -0.50 -8.02
N PHE A 99 -7.61 -0.52 -9.15
CA PHE A 99 -7.92 0.34 -10.30
C PHE A 99 -8.73 -0.35 -11.40
N MET A 100 -8.80 -1.67 -11.41
CA MET A 100 -9.58 -2.44 -12.41
C MET A 100 -10.73 -3.21 -11.76
N THR A 101 -10.44 -4.03 -10.76
CA THR A 101 -11.42 -4.94 -10.16
C THR A 101 -12.47 -4.21 -9.35
N LEU A 102 -12.08 -3.33 -8.43
CA LEU A 102 -13.02 -2.59 -7.59
C LEU A 102 -13.92 -1.61 -8.38
N PRO A 103 -13.45 -0.83 -9.36
CA PRO A 103 -14.32 -0.03 -10.23
C PRO A 103 -15.37 -0.87 -10.96
N HIS A 104 -14.98 -2.06 -11.46
CA HIS A 104 -15.91 -2.97 -12.10
C HIS A 104 -17.02 -3.44 -11.15
N ILE A 105 -16.67 -3.78 -9.91
CA ILE A 105 -17.64 -4.12 -8.85
C ILE A 105 -18.57 -2.93 -8.58
N PHE A 106 -18.03 -1.72 -8.39
CA PHE A 106 -18.83 -0.53 -8.12
C PHE A 106 -19.80 -0.21 -9.26
N THR A 107 -19.42 -0.41 -10.53
CA THR A 107 -20.35 -0.20 -11.66
C THR A 107 -21.50 -1.19 -11.68
N SER A 108 -21.32 -2.37 -11.11
CA SER A 108 -22.33 -3.43 -11.02
C SER A 108 -23.25 -3.30 -9.80
N MET A 109 -22.91 -2.46 -8.81
CA MET A 109 -23.67 -2.27 -7.57
C MET A 109 -24.75 -1.19 -7.71
N LYS A 110 -25.90 -1.39 -7.05
CA LYS A 110 -26.88 -0.30 -6.84
C LYS A 110 -26.24 0.77 -5.93
N GLY A 111 -26.15 2.01 -6.42
CA GLY A 111 -25.50 3.12 -5.72
C GLY A 111 -23.95 3.06 -5.76
N GLY A 112 -23.38 2.18 -6.55
CA GLY A 112 -21.94 1.99 -6.65
C GLY A 112 -21.15 3.23 -7.05
N ARG A 113 -21.76 4.19 -7.76
CA ARG A 113 -21.13 5.50 -8.05
C ARG A 113 -20.82 6.27 -6.76
N ILE A 114 -21.74 6.29 -5.80
CA ILE A 114 -21.56 6.99 -4.53
C ILE A 114 -20.51 6.26 -3.69
N PHE A 115 -20.65 4.95 -3.52
CA PHE A 115 -19.69 4.14 -2.78
C PHE A 115 -18.29 4.20 -3.39
N GLY A 116 -18.17 4.07 -4.71
CA GLY A 116 -16.91 4.19 -5.42
C GLY A 116 -16.27 5.57 -5.27
N SER A 117 -17.05 6.65 -5.33
CA SER A 117 -16.54 7.99 -5.11
C SER A 117 -15.97 8.18 -3.70
N PHE A 118 -16.67 7.71 -2.67
CA PHE A 118 -16.16 7.75 -1.31
C PHE A 118 -14.93 6.87 -1.13
N PHE A 119 -14.94 5.67 -1.69
CA PHE A 119 -13.79 4.76 -1.63
C PHE A 119 -12.53 5.41 -2.21
N PHE A 120 -12.62 5.96 -3.43
CA PHE A 120 -11.47 6.61 -4.06
C PHE A 120 -11.08 7.92 -3.38
N LEU A 121 -12.02 8.65 -2.80
CA LEU A 121 -11.74 9.83 -2.00
C LEU A 121 -10.92 9.47 -0.74
N PHE A 122 -11.35 8.44 0.00
CA PHE A 122 -10.60 7.96 1.16
C PHE A 122 -9.23 7.38 0.77
N LEU A 123 -9.16 6.64 -0.33
CA LEU A 123 -7.90 6.13 -0.87
C LEU A 123 -6.95 7.28 -1.23
N PHE A 124 -7.46 8.35 -1.83
CA PHE A 124 -6.68 9.55 -2.13
C PHE A 124 -6.11 10.19 -0.87
N PHE A 125 -6.91 10.37 0.18
CA PHE A 125 -6.42 10.92 1.45
C PHE A 125 -5.41 10.00 2.14
N ALA A 126 -5.61 8.69 2.09
CA ALA A 126 -4.66 7.71 2.61
C ALA A 126 -3.32 7.79 1.87
N ALA A 127 -3.35 7.80 0.53
CA ALA A 127 -2.15 7.95 -0.29
C ALA A 127 -1.45 9.28 -0.04
N LEU A 128 -2.20 10.39 0.07
CA LEU A 128 -1.65 11.70 0.33
C LEU A 128 -0.92 11.77 1.67
N SER A 129 -1.48 11.18 2.73
CA SER A 129 -0.84 11.14 4.05
C SER A 129 0.48 10.35 4.01
N THR A 130 0.50 9.22 3.30
CA THR A 130 1.71 8.41 3.13
C THR A 130 2.78 9.16 2.33
N ILE A 131 2.40 9.83 1.23
CA ILE A 131 3.32 10.64 0.42
C ILE A 131 3.95 11.74 1.27
N ILE A 132 3.16 12.46 2.07
CA ILE A 132 3.65 13.52 2.96
C ILE A 132 4.67 12.93 3.96
N ALA A 133 4.37 11.78 4.53
CA ALA A 133 5.24 11.13 5.50
C ALA A 133 6.60 10.72 4.89
N VAL A 134 6.58 10.07 3.73
CA VAL A 134 7.79 9.66 3.01
C VAL A 134 8.58 10.88 2.55
N PHE A 135 7.89 11.90 2.04
CA PHE A 135 8.52 13.12 1.57
C PHE A 135 9.21 13.89 2.69
N GLU A 136 8.60 13.98 3.88
CA GLU A 136 9.22 14.57 5.07
C GLU A 136 10.49 13.83 5.47
N ASN A 137 10.45 12.49 5.44
CA ASN A 137 11.62 11.65 5.72
C ASN A 137 12.79 11.96 4.76
N ILE A 138 12.51 11.98 3.46
CA ILE A 138 13.52 12.28 2.43
C ILE A 138 14.07 13.70 2.61
N MET A 139 13.18 14.69 2.85
CA MET A 139 13.59 16.08 3.04
C MET A 139 14.51 16.26 4.26
N CYS A 140 14.21 15.60 5.38
CA CYS A 140 15.05 15.66 6.57
C CYS A 140 16.44 15.09 6.29
N CYS A 141 16.52 13.88 5.74
CA CYS A 141 17.79 13.26 5.40
C CYS A 141 18.59 14.09 4.39
N PHE A 142 17.92 14.58 3.33
CA PHE A 142 18.58 15.39 2.29
C PHE A 142 19.12 16.71 2.84
N SER A 143 18.35 17.37 3.70
CA SER A 143 18.76 18.61 4.35
C SER A 143 19.97 18.43 5.27
N GLU A 144 20.00 17.32 6.03
CA GLU A 144 21.12 17.00 6.93
C GLU A 144 22.39 16.61 6.18
N ILE A 145 22.28 15.81 5.12
CA ILE A 145 23.45 15.32 4.36
C ILE A 145 24.09 16.45 3.54
N PHE A 146 23.27 17.27 2.88
CA PHE A 146 23.75 18.29 1.94
C PHE A 146 23.84 19.70 2.55
N GLY A 147 23.38 19.89 3.78
CA GLY A 147 23.39 21.20 4.45
C GLY A 147 22.54 22.26 3.75
N VAL A 148 21.56 21.85 2.94
CA VAL A 148 20.67 22.75 2.20
C VAL A 148 19.48 23.19 3.03
N SER A 149 18.93 24.36 2.72
CA SER A 149 17.74 24.84 3.40
C SER A 149 16.52 23.95 3.11
N ARG A 150 15.58 23.90 4.07
CA ARG A 150 14.35 23.09 3.94
C ARG A 150 13.56 23.38 2.66
N LYS A 151 13.52 24.65 2.23
CA LYS A 151 12.89 25.05 0.96
C LYS A 151 13.58 24.45 -0.27
N GLN A 152 14.90 24.51 -0.30
CA GLN A 152 15.69 23.95 -1.41
C GLN A 152 15.54 22.43 -1.45
N SER A 153 15.65 21.76 -0.30
CA SER A 153 15.41 20.32 -0.16
C SER A 153 14.04 19.95 -0.71
N ALA A 154 12.97 20.66 -0.33
CA ALA A 154 11.61 20.40 -0.80
C ALA A 154 11.50 20.51 -2.33
N ILE A 155 12.04 21.56 -2.94
CA ILE A 155 11.96 21.76 -4.40
C ILE A 155 12.73 20.67 -5.14
N ILE A 156 13.96 20.38 -4.73
CA ILE A 156 14.80 19.38 -5.38
C ILE A 156 14.14 18.00 -5.28
N ASN A 157 13.68 17.61 -4.09
CA ASN A 157 13.04 16.30 -3.89
C ASN A 157 11.70 16.22 -4.63
N CYS A 158 10.93 17.29 -4.72
CA CYS A 158 9.69 17.32 -5.51
C CYS A 158 9.98 17.03 -6.99
N ILE A 159 11.00 17.66 -7.55
CA ILE A 159 11.41 17.43 -8.94
C ILE A 159 11.88 15.98 -9.12
N LEU A 160 12.72 15.47 -8.20
CA LEU A 160 13.23 14.10 -8.27
C LEU A 160 12.10 13.05 -8.17
N VAL A 161 11.14 13.24 -7.27
CA VAL A 161 10.00 12.33 -7.11
C VAL A 161 9.12 12.37 -8.36
N ILE A 162 8.82 13.56 -8.92
CA ILE A 162 8.05 13.66 -10.15
C ILE A 162 8.76 12.96 -11.30
N LEU A 163 10.05 13.21 -11.49
CA LEU A 163 10.83 12.57 -12.55
C LEU A 163 10.93 11.05 -12.35
N GLY A 164 11.12 10.59 -11.12
CA GLY A 164 11.19 9.16 -10.80
C GLY A 164 9.85 8.44 -10.94
N SER A 165 8.72 9.11 -10.69
CA SER A 165 7.39 8.50 -10.85
C SER A 165 6.89 8.46 -12.30
N LEU A 166 7.48 9.25 -13.21
CA LEU A 166 7.08 9.28 -14.63
C LEU A 166 7.21 7.92 -15.33
N PRO A 167 8.32 7.16 -15.21
CA PRO A 167 8.44 5.86 -15.85
C PRO A 167 7.37 4.89 -15.37
N CYS A 168 7.08 4.88 -14.06
CA CYS A 168 6.05 4.06 -13.46
C CYS A 168 4.65 4.40 -14.03
N ALA A 169 4.30 5.68 -14.08
CA ALA A 169 3.02 6.15 -14.63
C ALA A 169 2.89 5.86 -16.14
N LEU A 170 3.97 6.06 -16.91
CA LEU A 170 3.99 5.75 -18.34
C LEU A 170 3.96 4.25 -18.64
N GLY A 171 4.49 3.43 -17.75
CA GLY A 171 4.46 1.97 -17.84
C GLY A 171 3.05 1.38 -17.92
N TYR A 172 2.07 2.04 -17.31
CA TYR A 172 0.67 1.62 -17.41
C TYR A 172 -0.05 2.10 -18.68
N ASN A 173 0.51 3.02 -19.45
CA ASN A 173 -0.15 3.59 -20.62
C ASN A 173 0.75 3.51 -21.87
N VAL A 174 1.61 4.52 -22.06
CA VAL A 174 2.42 4.67 -23.27
C VAL A 174 3.45 3.53 -23.41
N TRP A 175 4.00 3.07 -22.29
CA TRP A 175 5.00 2.00 -22.23
C TRP A 175 4.42 0.65 -21.79
N SER A 176 3.11 0.45 -21.92
CA SER A 176 2.46 -0.84 -21.55
C SER A 176 3.01 -2.06 -22.32
N GLY A 177 3.65 -1.84 -23.47
CA GLY A 177 4.35 -2.90 -24.22
C GLY A 177 5.77 -3.19 -23.73
N PHE A 178 6.34 -2.35 -22.86
CA PHE A 178 7.65 -2.60 -22.28
C PHE A 178 7.53 -3.48 -21.04
N GLN A 179 8.00 -4.72 -21.14
CA GLN A 179 7.90 -5.76 -20.11
C GLN A 179 9.29 -6.17 -19.64
N PRO A 180 9.91 -5.43 -18.72
CA PRO A 180 11.31 -5.58 -18.37
C PRO A 180 11.66 -6.90 -17.67
N LEU A 181 10.72 -7.48 -16.92
CA LEU A 181 10.91 -8.75 -16.18
C LEU A 181 10.21 -9.95 -16.82
N GLY A 182 9.71 -9.80 -18.05
CA GLY A 182 9.01 -10.87 -18.79
C GLY A 182 7.53 -10.59 -19.04
N ALA A 183 6.85 -11.55 -19.66
CA ALA A 183 5.46 -11.39 -20.10
C ALA A 183 4.52 -11.02 -18.93
N GLY A 184 3.84 -9.89 -19.05
CA GLY A 184 2.89 -9.37 -18.07
C GLY A 184 3.50 -8.48 -16.99
N SER A 185 4.82 -8.28 -16.97
CA SER A 185 5.47 -7.33 -16.05
C SER A 185 5.30 -5.88 -16.51
N THR A 186 5.31 -4.98 -15.55
CA THR A 186 5.25 -3.52 -15.75
C THR A 186 6.56 -2.87 -15.31
N VAL A 187 6.69 -1.57 -15.59
CA VAL A 187 7.81 -0.77 -15.06
C VAL A 187 7.78 -0.71 -13.53
N LEU A 188 6.57 -0.71 -12.93
CA LEU A 188 6.41 -0.77 -11.47
C LEU A 188 7.04 -2.04 -10.89
N ASP A 189 6.85 -3.18 -11.54
CA ASP A 189 7.43 -4.45 -11.09
C ASP A 189 8.97 -4.43 -11.14
N LEU A 190 9.55 -3.64 -12.06
CA LEU A 190 11.00 -3.41 -12.12
C LEU A 190 11.50 -2.50 -11.00
N GLU A 191 10.71 -1.51 -10.60
CA GLU A 191 11.06 -0.59 -9.52
C GLU A 191 10.89 -1.24 -8.12
N ASP A 192 10.01 -2.24 -8.03
CA ASP A 192 9.75 -3.01 -6.80
C ASP A 192 10.72 -4.20 -6.60
N PHE A 193 11.53 -4.55 -7.61
CA PHE A 193 12.47 -5.69 -7.58
C PHE A 193 13.77 -5.31 -6.88
#